data_fa5f64a56b451a18e51254ddad5e2974
#
_entry.id   fa5f64a56b451a18e51254ddad5e2974
#
_cell.length_a   1.000
_cell.length_b   1.000
_cell.length_c   1.000
_cell.angle_alpha   90.00
_cell.angle_beta   90.00
_cell.angle_gamma   90.00
#
_symmetry.space_group_name_H-M   'P 1'
#
loop_
_entity.id
_entity.type
_entity.pdbx_description
1 polymer ?
#
loop_
_entity_poly.entity_id
_entity_poly.type
_entity_poly.pdbx_seq_one_letter_code
_entity_poly.pdbx_strand_id
1 'polypeptide(L)'
;MRGIIRYFTHDPEFINSIEGWSVTSIDSKDFYSYHLVDETDRQVRDRFEKGLIKSGDEVEYELLTDCYIDKERNLSIHRTVAKIIFEKENKQKLFLIDIDGTICDDIKNEESHLYPTAKVFPKALDIINKWYDEGNVITFFTARESKDRTITEEWLNKHGFKYHGLVMDKPRINDHQEYVWIDNKKVRAVTYLGNWTELKEVDARIQIFG
;
A
#
# COMPACT_ATOMS: atom_id res chain seq x y z
N MET A 1 -5.07 -1.33 -22.93
CA MET A 1 -6.27 -1.71 -23.71
C MET A 1 -7.45 -1.85 -22.76
N ARG A 2 -8.66 -1.67 -23.25
CA ARG A 2 -9.88 -1.85 -22.45
C ARG A 2 -10.66 -3.06 -22.94
N GLY A 3 -11.30 -3.74 -22.03
CA GLY A 3 -12.09 -4.92 -22.31
C GLY A 3 -13.15 -5.20 -21.27
N ILE A 4 -14.04 -6.13 -21.58
CA ILE A 4 -15.06 -6.62 -20.66
C ILE A 4 -14.58 -7.94 -20.07
N ILE A 5 -14.53 -8.03 -18.75
CA ILE A 5 -14.23 -9.29 -18.07
C ILE A 5 -15.44 -10.20 -18.08
N ARG A 6 -15.22 -11.48 -18.34
CA ARG A 6 -16.28 -12.50 -18.40
C ARG A 6 -15.85 -13.74 -17.64
N TYR A 7 -16.78 -14.27 -16.87
CA TYR A 7 -16.67 -15.61 -16.30
C TYR A 7 -17.39 -16.61 -17.20
N PHE A 8 -16.76 -17.71 -17.47
CA PHE A 8 -17.34 -18.81 -18.23
C PHE A 8 -17.29 -20.10 -17.39
N THR A 9 -18.38 -20.83 -17.42
CA THR A 9 -18.50 -22.13 -16.77
C THR A 9 -18.17 -23.23 -17.77
N HIS A 10 -17.83 -24.39 -17.27
CA HIS A 10 -17.61 -25.59 -18.09
C HIS A 10 -18.86 -25.86 -18.95
N ASP A 11 -18.67 -25.90 -20.28
CA ASP A 11 -19.70 -26.36 -21.20
C ASP A 11 -19.58 -27.87 -21.32
N PRO A 12 -20.58 -28.65 -20.88
CA PRO A 12 -20.53 -30.12 -20.93
C PRO A 12 -20.48 -30.70 -22.36
N GLU A 13 -20.80 -29.90 -23.38
CA GLU A 13 -20.69 -30.31 -24.79
C GLU A 13 -19.25 -30.21 -25.35
N PHE A 14 -18.37 -29.49 -24.65
CA PHE A 14 -16.96 -29.32 -25.03
C PHE A 14 -16.05 -30.02 -24.01
N ILE A 15 -15.52 -31.16 -24.39
CA ILE A 15 -14.69 -32.07 -23.55
C ILE A 15 -13.47 -31.40 -22.91
N ASN A 16 -13.05 -30.23 -23.39
CA ASN A 16 -11.86 -29.49 -22.91
C ASN A 16 -12.16 -28.06 -22.46
N SER A 17 -13.43 -27.68 -22.16
CA SER A 17 -13.73 -26.37 -21.64
C SER A 17 -13.32 -26.29 -20.17
N ILE A 18 -12.47 -25.32 -19.84
CA ILE A 18 -12.01 -25.08 -18.49
C ILE A 18 -12.76 -23.88 -17.95
N GLU A 19 -13.39 -24.04 -16.80
CA GLU A 19 -13.99 -22.93 -16.06
C GLU A 19 -12.96 -21.86 -15.74
N GLY A 20 -13.26 -20.57 -16.01
CA GLY A 20 -12.32 -19.51 -15.74
C GLY A 20 -12.78 -18.12 -16.15
N TRP A 21 -11.85 -17.20 -16.10
CA TRP A 21 -12.07 -15.82 -16.50
C TRP A 21 -11.36 -15.47 -17.80
N SER A 22 -11.99 -14.62 -18.60
CA SER A 22 -11.41 -14.07 -19.82
C SER A 22 -11.71 -12.58 -19.93
N VAL A 23 -10.94 -11.90 -20.77
CA VAL A 23 -11.20 -10.51 -21.18
C VAL A 23 -11.52 -10.49 -22.66
N THR A 24 -12.66 -9.88 -23.01
CA THR A 24 -13.04 -9.60 -24.40
C THR A 24 -12.69 -8.15 -24.72
N SER A 25 -11.88 -7.93 -25.74
CA SER A 25 -11.47 -6.57 -26.19
C SER A 25 -12.69 -5.76 -26.63
N ILE A 26 -12.74 -4.48 -26.23
CA ILE A 26 -13.71 -3.50 -26.73
C ILE A 26 -13.08 -2.43 -27.63
N ASP A 27 -11.75 -2.36 -27.66
CA ASP A 27 -10.99 -1.36 -28.43
C ASP A 27 -10.72 -1.81 -29.88
N SER A 28 -10.98 -3.07 -30.23
CA SER A 28 -10.80 -3.60 -31.57
C SER A 28 -12.13 -3.92 -32.26
N LYS A 29 -12.15 -3.84 -33.61
CA LYS A 29 -13.32 -4.23 -34.40
C LYS A 29 -13.57 -5.76 -34.36
N ASP A 30 -12.55 -6.52 -33.98
CA ASP A 30 -12.60 -7.96 -33.84
C ASP A 30 -12.77 -8.30 -32.36
N PHE A 31 -13.81 -9.03 -32.01
CA PHE A 31 -14.11 -9.44 -30.65
C PHE A 31 -13.20 -10.60 -30.23
N TYR A 32 -11.93 -10.29 -29.97
CA TYR A 32 -11.00 -11.28 -29.42
C TYR A 32 -11.23 -11.44 -27.91
N SER A 33 -11.29 -12.68 -27.47
CA SER A 33 -11.34 -13.06 -26.06
C SER A 33 -10.01 -13.71 -25.67
N TYR A 34 -9.40 -13.24 -24.58
CA TYR A 34 -8.11 -13.69 -24.10
C TYR A 34 -8.28 -14.34 -22.73
N HIS A 35 -7.68 -15.51 -22.53
CA HIS A 35 -7.55 -16.09 -21.20
C HIS A 35 -6.65 -15.23 -20.33
N LEU A 36 -6.92 -15.26 -19.02
CA LEU A 36 -6.05 -14.56 -18.07
C LEU A 36 -4.79 -15.37 -17.77
N VAL A 37 -3.70 -14.68 -17.43
CA VAL A 37 -2.55 -15.33 -16.81
C VAL A 37 -2.93 -15.85 -15.42
N ASP A 38 -2.29 -16.91 -14.94
CA ASP A 38 -2.63 -17.59 -13.69
C ASP A 38 -2.65 -16.67 -12.46
N GLU A 39 -1.71 -15.73 -12.38
CA GLU A 39 -1.67 -14.74 -11.31
C GLU A 39 -2.87 -13.80 -11.35
N THR A 40 -3.23 -13.33 -12.56
CA THR A 40 -4.39 -12.46 -12.77
C THR A 40 -5.70 -13.19 -12.50
N ASP A 41 -5.83 -14.44 -12.92
CA ASP A 41 -7.02 -15.27 -12.66
C ASP A 41 -7.26 -15.41 -11.14
N ARG A 42 -6.22 -15.68 -10.36
CA ARG A 42 -6.30 -15.71 -8.89
C ARG A 42 -6.72 -14.38 -8.28
N GLN A 43 -6.18 -13.27 -8.77
CA GLN A 43 -6.53 -11.93 -8.29
C GLN A 43 -7.99 -11.58 -8.62
N VAL A 44 -8.48 -11.97 -9.80
CA VAL A 44 -9.88 -11.79 -10.22
C VAL A 44 -10.81 -12.60 -9.35
N ARG A 45 -10.50 -13.86 -9.05
CA ARG A 45 -11.30 -14.73 -8.18
C ARG A 45 -11.42 -14.14 -6.77
N ASP A 46 -10.31 -13.71 -6.17
CA ASP A 46 -10.31 -13.08 -4.85
C ASP A 46 -11.18 -11.80 -4.82
N ARG A 47 -11.10 -10.97 -5.87
CA ARG A 47 -11.93 -9.75 -5.98
C ARG A 47 -13.40 -10.06 -6.24
N PHE A 48 -13.70 -11.09 -7.02
CA PHE A 48 -15.08 -11.53 -7.25
C PHE A 48 -15.73 -12.04 -5.96
N GLU A 49 -15.03 -12.85 -5.18
CA GLU A 49 -15.50 -13.35 -3.88
C GLU A 49 -15.76 -12.20 -2.89
N LYS A 50 -14.99 -11.12 -2.99
CA LYS A 50 -15.18 -9.89 -2.19
C LYS A 50 -16.22 -8.93 -2.76
N GLY A 51 -16.85 -9.24 -3.89
CA GLY A 51 -17.81 -8.37 -4.57
C GLY A 51 -17.22 -7.10 -5.19
N LEU A 52 -15.90 -7.06 -5.41
CA LEU A 52 -15.17 -5.92 -5.96
C LEU A 52 -15.10 -5.92 -7.49
N ILE A 53 -15.42 -7.03 -8.12
CA ILE A 53 -15.52 -7.20 -9.58
C ILE A 53 -16.62 -8.21 -9.90
N LYS A 54 -17.27 -8.05 -11.04
CA LYS A 54 -18.29 -8.98 -11.54
C LYS A 54 -18.13 -9.22 -13.04
N SER A 55 -18.69 -10.31 -13.53
CA SER A 55 -18.74 -10.57 -14.96
C SER A 55 -19.52 -9.45 -15.68
N GLY A 56 -18.95 -8.88 -16.71
CA GLY A 56 -19.48 -7.73 -17.43
C GLY A 56 -18.83 -6.38 -17.09
N ASP A 57 -17.98 -6.31 -16.07
CA ASP A 57 -17.27 -5.09 -15.75
C ASP A 57 -16.25 -4.74 -16.82
N GLU A 58 -16.06 -3.44 -17.07
CA GLU A 58 -14.99 -2.92 -17.92
C GLU A 58 -13.67 -2.92 -17.14
N VAL A 59 -12.60 -3.40 -17.77
CA VAL A 59 -11.27 -3.48 -17.17
C VAL A 59 -10.20 -3.01 -18.15
N GLU A 60 -9.11 -2.48 -17.60
CA GLU A 60 -7.87 -2.27 -18.35
C GLU A 60 -7.02 -3.52 -18.32
N TYR A 61 -6.39 -3.86 -19.46
CA TYR A 61 -5.54 -5.02 -19.57
C TYR A 61 -4.36 -4.80 -20.53
N GLU A 62 -3.32 -5.59 -20.37
CA GLU A 62 -2.19 -5.72 -21.30
C GLU A 62 -2.13 -7.14 -21.86
N LEU A 63 -1.62 -7.27 -23.09
CA LEU A 63 -1.39 -8.57 -23.71
C LEU A 63 0.06 -9.00 -23.46
N LEU A 64 0.20 -10.23 -23.03
CA LEU A 64 1.48 -10.88 -22.79
C LEU A 64 1.58 -12.14 -23.65
N THR A 65 2.80 -12.53 -24.01
CA THR A 65 3.07 -13.83 -24.58
C THR A 65 3.42 -14.79 -23.45
N ASP A 66 2.59 -15.81 -23.27
CA ASP A 66 2.84 -16.92 -22.37
C ASP A 66 3.41 -18.09 -23.17
N CYS A 67 4.37 -18.80 -22.59
CA CYS A 67 5.02 -19.94 -23.21
C CYS A 67 5.02 -21.10 -22.23
N TYR A 68 4.45 -22.23 -22.64
CA TYR A 68 4.52 -23.46 -21.87
C TYR A 68 4.98 -24.63 -22.74
N ILE A 69 5.54 -25.64 -22.10
CA ILE A 69 6.01 -26.85 -22.78
C ILE A 69 4.94 -27.94 -22.64
N ASP A 70 4.36 -28.33 -23.75
CA ASP A 70 3.54 -29.54 -23.82
C ASP A 70 4.48 -30.75 -23.73
N LYS A 71 4.51 -31.39 -22.56
CA LYS A 71 5.43 -32.50 -22.27
C LYS A 71 5.08 -33.76 -23.04
N GLU A 72 3.81 -33.94 -23.42
CA GLU A 72 3.38 -35.12 -24.18
C GLU A 72 3.81 -35.03 -25.64
N ARG A 73 3.78 -33.83 -26.21
CA ARG A 73 4.13 -33.57 -27.61
C ARG A 73 5.54 -33.01 -27.78
N ASN A 74 6.23 -32.72 -26.68
CA ASN A 74 7.55 -32.04 -26.65
C ASN A 74 7.59 -30.77 -27.51
N LEU A 75 6.51 -30.00 -27.42
CA LEU A 75 6.35 -28.76 -28.19
C LEU A 75 6.31 -27.55 -27.24
N SER A 76 6.98 -26.48 -27.66
CA SER A 76 6.86 -25.17 -27.04
C SER A 76 5.65 -24.46 -27.63
N ILE A 77 4.62 -24.19 -26.82
CA ILE A 77 3.40 -23.52 -27.25
C ILE A 77 3.44 -22.07 -26.75
N HIS A 78 3.30 -21.14 -27.68
CA HIS A 78 3.17 -19.72 -27.39
C HIS A 78 1.71 -19.31 -27.54
N ARG A 79 1.16 -18.66 -26.53
CA ARG A 79 -0.20 -18.11 -26.57
C ARG A 79 -0.21 -16.66 -26.10
N THR A 80 -1.14 -15.89 -26.62
CA THR A 80 -1.40 -14.54 -26.12
C THR A 80 -2.42 -14.66 -24.99
N VAL A 81 -2.08 -14.06 -23.85
CA VAL A 81 -2.91 -14.03 -22.65
C VAL A 81 -3.08 -12.59 -22.18
N ALA A 82 -4.13 -12.33 -21.42
CA ALA A 82 -4.39 -11.02 -20.85
C ALA A 82 -3.95 -10.95 -19.38
N LYS A 83 -3.34 -9.84 -19.02
CA LYS A 83 -3.10 -9.45 -17.63
C LYS A 83 -3.94 -8.23 -17.32
N ILE A 84 -4.89 -8.34 -16.41
CA ILE A 84 -5.70 -7.20 -15.99
C ILE A 84 -4.86 -6.26 -15.17
N ILE A 85 -4.92 -4.98 -15.51
CA ILE A 85 -4.32 -3.90 -14.76
C ILE A 85 -5.36 -3.47 -13.72
N PHE A 86 -5.22 -3.98 -12.50
CA PHE A 86 -5.98 -3.46 -11.40
C PHE A 86 -5.38 -2.14 -10.96
N GLU A 87 -6.19 -1.10 -10.85
CA GLU A 87 -5.76 0.07 -10.09
C GLU A 87 -5.23 -0.43 -8.74
N LYS A 88 -4.01 -0.02 -8.38
CA LYS A 88 -3.51 -0.26 -7.03
C LYS A 88 -4.59 0.26 -6.09
N GLU A 89 -5.25 -0.62 -5.33
CA GLU A 89 -6.07 -0.18 -4.23
C GLU A 89 -5.18 0.71 -3.37
N ASN A 90 -5.36 2.00 -3.51
CA ASN A 90 -4.60 2.98 -2.73
C ASN A 90 -5.21 2.95 -1.33
N LYS A 91 -4.86 1.87 -0.58
CA LYS A 91 -5.31 1.73 0.81
C LYS A 91 -4.73 2.89 1.56
N GLN A 92 -5.58 3.88 1.86
CA GLN A 92 -5.22 4.99 2.70
C GLN A 92 -4.54 4.46 3.97
N LYS A 93 -3.37 4.98 4.26
CA LYS A 93 -2.63 4.67 5.49
C LYS A 93 -2.83 5.79 6.49
N LEU A 94 -2.94 5.44 7.76
CA LEU A 94 -2.94 6.38 8.85
C LEU A 94 -1.58 6.28 9.53
N PHE A 95 -0.77 7.31 9.39
CA PHE A 95 0.57 7.37 9.98
C PHE A 95 0.51 8.06 11.34
N LEU A 96 1.11 7.41 12.34
CA LEU A 96 1.49 8.04 13.60
C LEU A 96 3.00 8.21 13.56
N ILE A 97 3.47 9.46 13.52
CA ILE A 97 4.88 9.77 13.28
C ILE A 97 5.41 10.55 14.50
N ASP A 98 6.49 10.07 15.08
CA ASP A 98 7.18 10.76 16.14
C ASP A 98 7.94 11.99 15.62
N ILE A 99 8.27 12.92 16.51
CA ILE A 99 8.95 14.19 16.15
C ILE A 99 10.44 14.13 16.50
N ASP A 100 10.77 14.21 17.77
CA ASP A 100 12.14 14.33 18.24
C ASP A 100 12.92 13.02 18.00
N GLY A 101 14.11 13.11 17.41
CA GLY A 101 14.90 11.96 17.02
C GLY A 101 14.36 11.19 15.79
N THR A 102 13.21 11.60 15.23
CA THR A 102 12.56 10.91 14.09
C THR A 102 12.46 11.81 12.86
N ILE A 103 11.93 13.02 12.98
CA ILE A 103 11.85 13.98 11.86
C ILE A 103 12.79 15.17 12.03
N CYS A 104 13.32 15.36 13.22
CA CYS A 104 14.28 16.42 13.57
C CYS A 104 15.23 15.97 14.67
N ASP A 105 16.13 16.90 15.07
CA ASP A 105 17.02 16.71 16.20
C ASP A 105 16.25 16.19 17.43
N ASP A 106 16.89 15.28 18.19
CA ASP A 106 16.33 14.75 19.44
C ASP A 106 16.52 15.77 20.57
N ILE A 107 15.44 16.49 20.90
CA ILE A 107 15.43 17.50 21.95
C ILE A 107 14.58 17.01 23.13
N LYS A 108 15.19 17.01 24.31
CA LYS A 108 14.51 16.60 25.54
C LYS A 108 13.48 17.65 25.99
N ASN A 109 12.41 17.22 26.70
CA ASN A 109 11.38 18.16 27.18
C ASN A 109 11.92 19.18 28.18
N GLU A 110 12.97 18.83 28.91
CA GLU A 110 13.67 19.76 29.83
C GLU A 110 14.33 20.93 29.09
N GLU A 111 14.56 20.76 27.77
CA GLU A 111 15.15 21.72 26.85
C GLU A 111 14.15 22.25 25.83
N SER A 112 12.84 22.27 26.16
CA SER A 112 11.74 22.63 25.24
C SER A 112 11.91 24.02 24.60
N HIS A 113 12.67 24.93 25.25
CA HIS A 113 13.04 26.22 24.67
C HIS A 113 13.86 26.14 23.38
N LEU A 114 14.44 24.94 23.07
CA LEU A 114 15.20 24.68 21.86
C LEU A 114 14.34 24.16 20.70
N TYR A 115 13.07 23.76 20.94
CA TYR A 115 12.19 23.23 19.87
C TYR A 115 12.12 24.13 18.63
N PRO A 116 12.08 25.46 18.71
CA PRO A 116 12.07 26.32 17.53
C PRO A 116 13.32 26.23 16.67
N THR A 117 14.42 25.73 17.21
CA THR A 117 15.74 25.64 16.56
C THR A 117 16.05 24.25 16.03
N ALA A 118 15.21 23.26 16.31
CA ALA A 118 15.37 21.88 15.85
C ALA A 118 15.53 21.81 14.33
N LYS A 119 16.54 21.08 13.87
CA LYS A 119 16.81 20.92 12.43
C LYS A 119 16.06 19.71 11.90
N VAL A 120 15.34 19.91 10.82
CA VAL A 120 14.63 18.83 10.11
C VAL A 120 15.65 17.87 9.51
N PHE A 121 15.43 16.56 9.68
CA PHE A 121 16.26 15.53 9.06
C PHE A 121 16.08 15.49 7.55
N PRO A 122 17.15 15.19 6.79
CA PRO A 122 17.10 15.12 5.35
C PRO A 122 15.99 14.15 4.87
N LYS A 123 15.22 14.57 3.87
CA LYS A 123 14.11 13.83 3.25
C LYS A 123 12.88 13.61 4.13
N ALA A 124 12.90 13.89 5.43
CA ALA A 124 11.72 13.70 6.29
C ALA A 124 10.52 14.50 5.76
N LEU A 125 10.72 15.78 5.50
CA LEU A 125 9.69 16.68 4.98
C LEU A 125 9.11 16.19 3.63
N ASP A 126 9.99 15.88 2.68
CA ASP A 126 9.59 15.49 1.33
C ASP A 126 8.77 14.20 1.34
N ILE A 127 9.19 13.21 2.13
CA ILE A 127 8.53 11.92 2.22
C ILE A 127 7.18 12.04 2.92
N ILE A 128 7.11 12.77 4.03
CA ILE A 128 5.86 12.94 4.79
C ILE A 128 4.85 13.73 3.97
N ASN A 129 5.27 14.82 3.32
CA ASN A 129 4.39 15.61 2.47
C ASN A 129 3.93 14.83 1.24
N LYS A 130 4.79 14.00 0.64
CA LYS A 130 4.41 13.08 -0.43
C LYS A 130 3.30 12.13 0.04
N TRP A 131 3.44 11.52 1.22
CA TRP A 131 2.38 10.64 1.76
C TRP A 131 1.08 11.40 2.02
N TYR A 132 1.14 12.63 2.50
CA TYR A 132 -0.04 13.48 2.66
C TYR A 132 -0.72 13.73 1.31
N ASP A 133 0.05 14.11 0.28
CA ASP A 133 -0.45 14.44 -1.06
C ASP A 133 -0.99 13.18 -1.80
N GLU A 134 -0.53 11.99 -1.43
CA GLU A 134 -1.08 10.69 -1.87
C GLU A 134 -2.40 10.32 -1.17
N GLY A 135 -2.94 11.19 -0.32
CA GLY A 135 -4.22 10.99 0.37
C GLY A 135 -4.13 10.19 1.67
N ASN A 136 -2.93 9.95 2.20
CA ASN A 136 -2.78 9.31 3.50
C ASN A 136 -3.06 10.29 4.64
N VAL A 137 -3.45 9.77 5.81
CA VAL A 137 -3.62 10.56 7.02
C VAL A 137 -2.30 10.64 7.78
N ILE A 138 -1.83 11.85 8.04
CA ILE A 138 -0.60 12.11 8.79
C ILE A 138 -0.99 12.66 10.16
N THR A 139 -0.55 12.01 11.23
CA THR A 139 -0.70 12.49 12.61
C THR A 139 0.66 12.42 13.29
N PHE A 140 1.13 13.53 13.81
CA PHE A 140 2.31 13.51 14.67
C PHE A 140 1.91 13.02 16.06
N PHE A 141 2.71 12.13 16.62
CA PHE A 141 2.50 11.51 17.93
C PHE A 141 3.79 11.61 18.73
N THR A 142 3.89 12.65 19.56
CA THR A 142 5.14 13.07 20.20
C THR A 142 5.08 13.01 21.72
N ALA A 143 6.24 12.76 22.34
CA ALA A 143 6.43 12.84 23.78
C ALA A 143 6.60 14.28 24.29
N ARG A 144 6.53 15.29 23.41
CA ARG A 144 6.44 16.69 23.86
C ARG A 144 5.18 16.88 24.69
N GLU A 145 5.26 17.71 25.70
CA GLU A 145 4.17 17.95 26.64
C GLU A 145 3.11 18.89 26.05
N SER A 146 1.84 18.73 26.48
CA SER A 146 0.73 19.57 26.01
C SER A 146 0.95 21.07 26.18
N LYS A 147 1.73 21.50 27.18
CA LYS A 147 2.11 22.91 27.37
C LYS A 147 2.90 23.49 26.19
N ASP A 148 3.62 22.63 25.45
CA ASP A 148 4.49 22.97 24.33
C ASP A 148 3.81 22.81 22.97
N ARG A 149 2.48 22.60 22.95
CA ARG A 149 1.70 22.42 21.72
C ARG A 149 1.89 23.57 20.73
N THR A 150 1.68 24.80 21.17
CA THR A 150 1.72 25.98 20.30
C THR A 150 3.08 26.09 19.60
N ILE A 151 4.17 25.98 20.34
CA ILE A 151 5.53 26.08 19.80
C ILE A 151 5.83 24.90 18.84
N THR A 152 5.24 23.73 19.07
CA THR A 152 5.37 22.57 18.20
C THR A 152 4.62 22.77 16.88
N GLU A 153 3.38 23.26 16.93
CA GLU A 153 2.58 23.59 15.73
C GLU A 153 3.23 24.70 14.91
N GLU A 154 3.75 25.75 15.56
CA GLU A 154 4.50 26.83 14.90
C GLU A 154 5.75 26.28 14.19
N TRP A 155 6.49 25.37 14.82
CA TRP A 155 7.67 24.74 14.24
C TRP A 155 7.30 23.88 13.03
N LEU A 156 6.28 23.01 13.12
CA LEU A 156 5.80 22.18 12.02
C LEU A 156 5.35 23.03 10.82
N ASN A 157 4.57 24.09 11.07
CA ASN A 157 4.07 25.00 10.05
C ASN A 157 5.21 25.80 9.40
N LYS A 158 6.15 26.31 10.19
CA LYS A 158 7.33 27.03 9.71
C LYS A 158 8.16 26.19 8.73
N HIS A 159 8.29 24.89 8.98
CA HIS A 159 9.03 23.97 8.12
C HIS A 159 8.20 23.40 6.97
N GLY A 160 6.88 23.67 6.93
CA GLY A 160 6.00 23.27 5.84
C GLY A 160 5.53 21.84 5.89
N PHE A 161 5.49 21.21 7.06
CA PHE A 161 4.89 19.88 7.22
C PHE A 161 3.38 19.94 7.02
N LYS A 162 2.86 19.04 6.20
CA LYS A 162 1.43 18.80 5.97
C LYS A 162 0.97 17.68 6.89
N TYR A 163 -0.05 17.93 7.72
CA TYR A 163 -0.58 16.94 8.65
C TYR A 163 -2.04 17.17 8.98
N HIS A 164 -2.71 16.15 9.51
CA HIS A 164 -4.11 16.19 9.92
C HIS A 164 -4.30 16.30 11.42
N GLY A 165 -3.31 15.85 12.19
CA GLY A 165 -3.41 15.84 13.64
C GLY A 165 -2.06 15.90 14.34
N LEU A 166 -2.09 16.34 15.61
CA LEU A 166 -0.96 16.35 16.51
C LEU A 166 -1.42 15.82 17.87
N VAL A 167 -0.83 14.72 18.32
CA VAL A 167 -1.07 14.11 19.62
C VAL A 167 0.18 14.31 20.47
N MET A 168 0.00 14.98 21.59
CA MET A 168 1.05 15.27 22.56
C MET A 168 1.05 14.24 23.68
N ASP A 169 2.01 14.33 24.58
CA ASP A 169 2.11 13.52 25.79
C ASP A 169 2.21 12.00 25.53
N LYS A 170 2.84 11.59 24.42
CA LYS A 170 3.17 10.18 24.20
C LYS A 170 3.98 9.67 25.39
N PRO A 171 3.64 8.50 25.96
CA PRO A 171 4.42 7.92 27.03
C PRO A 171 5.90 7.84 26.66
N ARG A 172 6.78 8.31 27.54
CA ARG A 172 8.23 8.20 27.34
C ARG A 172 8.70 6.82 27.75
N ILE A 173 9.63 6.30 26.98
CA ILE A 173 10.32 5.03 27.28
C ILE A 173 11.83 5.27 27.29
N ASN A 174 12.54 4.39 27.98
CA ASN A 174 14.01 4.31 27.99
C ASN A 174 14.47 3.12 27.15
N ASP A 175 15.79 2.95 27.03
CA ASP A 175 16.43 1.90 26.20
C ASP A 175 16.08 0.47 26.61
N HIS A 176 15.48 0.25 27.78
CA HIS A 176 15.04 -1.05 28.29
C HIS A 176 13.54 -1.30 28.14
N GLN A 177 12.83 -0.39 27.47
CA GLN A 177 11.38 -0.44 27.28
C GLN A 177 11.05 -0.42 25.80
N GLU A 178 9.88 -0.94 25.46
CA GLU A 178 9.37 -0.94 24.08
C GLU A 178 7.90 -0.50 24.03
N TYR A 179 7.48 0.07 22.90
CA TYR A 179 6.06 0.28 22.63
C TYR A 179 5.45 -1.00 22.10
N VAL A 180 4.35 -1.43 22.72
CA VAL A 180 3.52 -2.52 22.20
C VAL A 180 2.16 -1.94 21.82
N TRP A 181 1.82 -2.06 20.54
CA TRP A 181 0.52 -1.63 20.04
C TRP A 181 -0.42 -2.83 19.95
N ILE A 182 -1.55 -2.80 20.66
CA ILE A 182 -2.57 -3.83 20.63
C ILE A 182 -3.86 -3.21 20.09
N ASP A 183 -4.37 -3.74 18.96
CA ASP A 183 -5.55 -3.22 18.28
C ASP A 183 -6.33 -4.37 17.63
N ASN A 184 -7.62 -4.19 17.44
CA ASN A 184 -8.46 -5.11 16.66
C ASN A 184 -8.38 -4.84 15.15
N LYS A 185 -7.55 -3.89 14.71
CA LYS A 185 -7.28 -3.56 13.31
C LYS A 185 -5.84 -3.89 12.96
N LYS A 186 -5.58 -3.97 11.66
CA LYS A 186 -4.22 -4.25 11.17
C LYS A 186 -3.28 -3.09 11.52
N VAL A 187 -2.26 -3.39 12.30
CA VAL A 187 -1.19 -2.45 12.69
C VAL A 187 0.11 -2.82 11.99
N ARG A 188 0.87 -1.81 11.60
CA ARG A 188 2.27 -1.95 11.18
C ARG A 188 3.09 -0.97 11.99
N ALA A 189 4.11 -1.45 12.70
CA ALA A 189 5.07 -0.61 13.41
C ALA A 189 6.41 -0.61 12.66
N VAL A 190 7.08 0.55 12.62
CA VAL A 190 8.38 0.74 11.97
C VAL A 190 9.25 1.57 12.92
N THR A 191 10.45 1.08 13.20
CA THR A 191 11.45 1.84 13.95
C THR A 191 12.32 2.65 13.00
N TYR A 192 12.47 3.95 13.26
CA TYR A 192 13.38 4.82 12.53
C TYR A 192 14.82 4.55 12.96
N LEU A 193 15.69 4.27 12.00
CA LEU A 193 17.10 3.94 12.23
C LEU A 193 18.07 4.94 11.56
N GLY A 194 17.68 6.22 11.51
CA GLY A 194 18.55 7.30 11.04
C GLY A 194 18.47 7.63 9.55
N ASN A 195 17.63 6.96 8.76
CA ASN A 195 17.46 7.27 7.35
C ASN A 195 15.98 7.28 6.93
N TRP A 196 15.54 8.40 6.34
CA TRP A 196 14.28 8.48 5.62
C TRP A 196 14.46 7.95 4.20
N THR A 197 14.01 6.73 3.98
CA THR A 197 13.92 6.08 2.66
C THR A 197 12.47 5.75 2.36
N GLU A 198 12.16 5.40 1.11
CA GLU A 198 10.83 4.82 0.82
C GLU A 198 10.62 3.58 1.70
N LEU A 199 9.42 3.49 2.31
CA LEU A 199 9.04 2.31 3.07
C LEU A 199 9.02 1.11 2.10
N LYS A 200 10.11 0.37 2.07
CA LYS A 200 10.09 -0.96 1.46
C LYS A 200 9.24 -1.86 2.35
N GLU A 201 8.43 -2.70 1.73
CA GLU A 201 7.73 -3.76 2.47
C GLU A 201 8.80 -4.70 3.07
N VAL A 202 9.14 -4.45 4.30
CA VAL A 202 9.87 -5.41 5.11
C VAL A 202 8.82 -6.32 5.73
N ASP A 203 9.04 -7.62 5.67
CA ASP A 203 8.19 -8.65 6.26
C ASP A 203 8.08 -8.41 7.78
N ALA A 204 7.12 -7.58 8.18
CA ALA A 204 6.87 -7.32 9.58
C ALA A 204 6.15 -8.56 10.14
N ARG A 205 6.83 -9.30 11.02
CA ARG A 205 6.21 -10.38 11.78
C ARG A 205 5.08 -9.81 12.62
N ILE A 206 3.87 -9.95 12.13
CA ILE A 206 2.66 -9.60 12.88
C ILE A 206 2.38 -10.78 13.82
N GLN A 207 2.50 -10.58 15.13
CA GLN A 207 2.01 -11.55 16.10
C GLN A 207 0.49 -11.42 16.17
N ILE A 208 -0.22 -12.51 15.92
CA ILE A 208 -1.66 -12.60 16.06
C ILE A 208 -1.92 -13.38 17.35
N PHE A 209 -2.51 -12.72 18.31
CA PHE A 209 -3.05 -13.37 19.50
C PHE A 209 -4.51 -13.75 19.20
N GLY A 210 -4.80 -15.04 19.19
CA GLY A 210 -6.14 -15.59 19.01
C GLY A 210 -6.42 -16.67 20.01
#